data_7c8cbd16b0035cb998541c21ee1bd4fa
#
_entry.id   7c8cbd16b0035cb998541c21ee1bd4fa
#
_cell.length_a   1.000
_cell.length_b   1.000
_cell.length_c   1.000
_cell.angle_alpha   90.00
_cell.angle_beta   90.00
_cell.angle_gamma   90.00
#
_symmetry.space_group_name_H-M   'P 1'
#
loop_
_entity.id
_entity.type
_entity.pdbx_description
1 polymer ?
#
loop_
_entity_poly.entity_id
_entity_poly.type
_entity_poly.pdbx_seq_one_letter_code
_entity_poly.pdbx_strand_id
1 'polypeptide(L)'
;MHTAGWPLDKNTYGGSFIYHAENKQVFLGYVIGLDYKNPHLSPFDEFQRFKTHPAIKKIVERGKRISYGARALIEGGFQSLPKMFMPGALLVGCDAGTLNMPKIKGSHTAM
;
A
#
# COMPACT_ATOMS: atom_id res chain seq x y z
N MET A 1 -1.59 -1.14 -12.90
CA MET A 1 -2.98 -0.66 -12.65
C MET A 1 -3.08 -0.29 -11.18
N HIS A 2 -3.76 0.82 -10.86
CA HIS A 2 -4.07 1.24 -9.49
C HIS A 2 -5.58 1.41 -9.37
N THR A 3 -6.13 1.14 -8.18
CA THR A 3 -7.55 1.36 -7.88
C THR A 3 -7.69 2.11 -6.55
N ALA A 4 -8.87 2.68 -6.33
CA ALA A 4 -9.30 3.26 -5.06
C ALA A 4 -10.75 2.85 -4.77
N GLY A 5 -11.19 2.91 -3.52
CA GLY A 5 -12.55 2.57 -3.10
C GLY A 5 -12.74 1.09 -2.84
N TRP A 6 -13.77 0.51 -3.43
CA TRP A 6 -14.16 -0.88 -3.15
C TRP A 6 -12.97 -1.85 -3.06
N PRO A 7 -12.96 -2.77 -2.08
CA PRO A 7 -13.99 -3.11 -1.08
C PRO A 7 -14.11 -2.16 0.11
N LEU A 8 -13.24 -1.17 0.24
CA LEU A 8 -13.34 -0.18 1.30
C LEU A 8 -14.54 0.75 1.10
N ASP A 9 -15.07 1.25 2.20
CA ASP A 9 -16.09 2.28 2.19
C ASP A 9 -15.48 3.67 1.87
N LYS A 10 -16.35 4.66 1.69
CA LYS A 10 -15.93 6.04 1.36
C LYS A 10 -15.15 6.75 2.46
N ASN A 11 -15.18 6.23 3.68
CA ASN A 11 -14.54 6.83 4.85
C ASN A 11 -13.20 6.16 5.19
N THR A 12 -12.86 5.08 4.51
CA THR A 12 -11.63 4.34 4.73
C THR A 12 -10.69 4.57 3.55
N TYR A 13 -9.58 5.23 3.84
CA TYR A 13 -8.55 5.50 2.84
C TYR A 13 -7.85 4.20 2.41
N GLY A 14 -7.60 4.07 1.12
CA GLY A 14 -6.85 2.93 0.59
C GLY A 14 -7.06 2.68 -0.89
N GLY A 15 -6.53 1.58 -1.35
CA GLY A 15 -6.59 1.19 -2.76
C GLY A 15 -5.68 0.02 -3.07
N SER A 16 -5.54 -0.29 -4.35
CA SER A 16 -4.72 -1.41 -4.78
C SER A 16 -3.73 -1.05 -5.87
N PHE A 17 -2.75 -1.92 -6.02
CA PHE A 17 -1.88 -1.92 -7.19
C PHE A 17 -1.79 -3.32 -7.80
N ILE A 18 -1.64 -3.37 -9.12
CA ILE A 18 -1.36 -4.60 -9.87
C ILE A 18 -0.26 -4.27 -10.86
N TYR A 19 0.83 -5.02 -10.79
CA TYR A 19 1.95 -4.96 -11.72
C TYR A 19 2.18 -6.31 -12.35
N HIS A 20 2.25 -6.34 -13.67
CA HIS A 20 2.73 -7.49 -14.42
C HIS A 20 4.24 -7.38 -14.54
N ALA A 21 4.93 -8.41 -14.15
CA ALA A 21 6.37 -8.52 -14.23
C ALA A 21 6.80 -9.63 -15.20
N GLU A 22 8.10 -9.79 -15.36
CA GLU A 22 8.69 -10.85 -16.16
C GLU A 22 8.28 -12.24 -15.63
N ASN A 23 8.50 -13.28 -16.44
CA ASN A 23 8.21 -14.67 -16.09
C ASN A 23 6.75 -14.92 -15.69
N LYS A 24 5.81 -14.18 -16.29
CA LYS A 24 4.35 -14.31 -16.02
C LYS A 24 3.99 -14.05 -14.55
N GLN A 25 4.79 -13.30 -13.83
CA GLN A 25 4.51 -12.93 -12.46
C GLN A 25 3.57 -11.72 -12.38
N VAL A 26 2.73 -11.72 -11.36
CA VAL A 26 1.84 -10.60 -11.05
C VAL A 26 2.05 -10.22 -9.58
N PHE A 27 2.40 -8.97 -9.36
CA PHE A 27 2.43 -8.36 -8.02
C PHE A 27 1.10 -7.68 -7.76
N LEU A 28 0.43 -8.14 -6.73
CA LEU A 28 -0.86 -7.64 -6.31
C LEU A 28 -0.75 -7.15 -4.87
N GLY A 29 -1.10 -5.90 -4.63
CA GLY A 29 -1.10 -5.33 -3.28
C GLY A 29 -2.37 -4.55 -3.00
N TYR A 30 -2.71 -4.45 -1.72
CA TYR A 30 -3.83 -3.71 -1.21
C TYR A 30 -3.38 -2.86 -0.02
N VAL A 31 -3.66 -1.58 -0.06
CA VAL A 31 -3.26 -0.61 0.95
C VAL A 31 -4.49 -0.12 1.69
N ILE A 32 -4.43 -0.04 2.99
CA ILE A 32 -5.52 0.43 3.86
C ILE A 32 -4.94 1.41 4.87
N GLY A 33 -5.55 2.60 4.97
CA GLY A 33 -5.24 3.54 6.04
C GLY A 33 -5.55 2.93 7.40
N LEU A 34 -4.59 2.94 8.32
CA LEU A 34 -4.73 2.28 9.62
C LEU A 34 -5.57 3.09 10.62
N ASP A 35 -6.05 4.24 10.23
CA ASP A 35 -6.98 5.10 10.98
C ASP A 35 -8.46 4.78 10.72
N TYR A 36 -8.75 3.61 10.16
CA TYR A 36 -10.11 3.18 9.88
C TYR A 36 -10.97 3.13 11.16
N LYS A 37 -12.22 3.59 11.02
CA LYS A 37 -13.15 3.72 12.16
C LYS A 37 -13.84 2.42 12.55
N ASN A 38 -13.93 1.47 11.63
CA ASN A 38 -14.58 0.18 11.87
C ASN A 38 -13.61 -0.77 12.58
N PRO A 39 -13.81 -1.08 13.89
CA PRO A 39 -12.89 -1.96 14.62
C PRO A 39 -12.89 -3.41 14.13
N HIS A 40 -13.86 -3.78 13.31
CA HIS A 40 -13.97 -5.13 12.73
C HIS A 40 -13.37 -5.23 11.34
N LEU A 41 -12.82 -4.12 10.81
CA LEU A 41 -12.13 -4.16 9.53
C LEU A 41 -10.81 -4.92 9.67
N SER A 42 -10.62 -5.93 8.83
CA SER A 42 -9.38 -6.68 8.73
C SER A 42 -8.72 -6.38 7.39
N PRO A 43 -7.53 -5.77 7.36
CA PRO A 43 -6.78 -5.54 6.12
C PRO A 43 -6.57 -6.82 5.30
N PHE A 44 -6.36 -7.94 5.96
CA PHE A 44 -6.24 -9.23 5.29
C PHE A 44 -7.54 -9.62 4.57
N ASP A 45 -8.68 -9.55 5.26
CA ASP A 45 -9.97 -9.96 4.71
C ASP A 45 -10.41 -9.03 3.58
N GLU A 46 -10.18 -7.73 3.71
CA GLU A 46 -10.45 -6.77 2.63
C GLU A 46 -9.58 -7.05 1.39
N PHE A 47 -8.35 -7.49 1.56
CA PHE A 47 -7.51 -7.92 0.44
C PHE A 47 -8.03 -9.23 -0.19
N GLN A 48 -8.52 -10.20 0.61
CA GLN A 48 -9.16 -11.38 0.04
C GLN A 48 -10.41 -11.00 -0.74
N ARG A 49 -11.25 -10.12 -0.18
CA ARG A 49 -12.46 -9.61 -0.82
C ARG A 49 -12.15 -8.88 -2.13
N PHE A 50 -11.11 -8.04 -2.16
CA PHE A 50 -10.66 -7.38 -3.38
C PHE A 50 -10.36 -8.37 -4.51
N LYS A 51 -9.75 -9.50 -4.22
CA LYS A 51 -9.43 -10.53 -5.21
C LYS A 51 -10.67 -11.21 -5.81
N THR A 52 -11.83 -11.10 -5.18
CA THR A 52 -13.09 -11.64 -5.71
C THR A 52 -13.72 -10.77 -6.79
N HIS A 53 -13.27 -9.52 -6.94
CA HIS A 53 -13.77 -8.64 -7.99
C HIS A 53 -13.60 -9.29 -9.38
N PRO A 54 -14.62 -9.29 -10.26
CA PRO A 54 -14.57 -10.02 -11.53
C PRO A 54 -13.36 -9.70 -12.41
N ALA A 55 -12.95 -8.43 -12.47
CA ALA A 55 -11.79 -8.02 -13.25
C ALA A 55 -10.46 -8.52 -12.64
N ILE A 56 -10.36 -8.56 -11.31
CA ILE A 56 -9.16 -9.00 -10.60
C ILE A 56 -9.08 -10.52 -10.58
N LYS A 57 -10.21 -11.17 -10.31
CA LYS A 57 -10.31 -12.63 -10.30
C LYS A 57 -9.78 -13.27 -11.56
N LYS A 58 -10.13 -12.73 -12.73
CA LYS A 58 -9.65 -13.20 -14.04
C LYS A 58 -8.12 -13.21 -14.15
N ILE A 59 -7.45 -12.31 -13.45
CA ILE A 59 -5.98 -12.20 -13.48
C ILE A 59 -5.34 -13.26 -12.56
N VAL A 60 -5.96 -13.55 -11.40
CA VAL A 60 -5.32 -14.33 -10.34
C VAL A 60 -5.83 -15.77 -10.22
N GLU A 61 -7.02 -16.10 -10.73
CA GLU A 61 -7.69 -17.40 -10.51
C GLU A 61 -6.90 -18.61 -11.01
N ARG A 62 -6.06 -18.41 -12.05
CA ARG A 62 -5.23 -19.47 -12.63
C ARG A 62 -3.80 -19.45 -12.11
N GLY A 63 -3.50 -18.51 -11.23
CA GLY A 63 -2.16 -18.33 -10.68
C GLY A 63 -1.94 -19.13 -9.40
N LYS A 64 -0.68 -19.44 -9.13
CA LYS A 64 -0.23 -19.97 -7.85
C LYS A 64 0.48 -18.88 -7.06
N ARG A 65 0.09 -18.68 -5.81
CA ARG A 65 0.78 -17.74 -4.93
C ARG A 65 2.20 -18.25 -4.64
N ILE A 66 3.20 -17.43 -4.95
CA ILE A 66 4.61 -17.75 -4.72
C ILE A 66 5.18 -17.09 -3.48
N SER A 67 4.65 -15.92 -3.09
CA SER A 67 5.03 -15.24 -1.85
C SER A 67 3.91 -14.34 -1.34
N TYR A 68 4.05 -13.87 -0.10
CA TYR A 68 3.18 -12.85 0.50
C TYR A 68 3.94 -12.10 1.58
N GLY A 69 3.45 -10.92 1.92
CA GLY A 69 3.96 -10.11 3.02
C GLY A 69 3.07 -8.89 3.25
N ALA A 70 3.27 -8.25 4.39
CA ALA A 70 2.61 -6.98 4.72
C ALA A 70 3.60 -6.07 5.45
N ARG A 71 3.42 -4.76 5.27
CA ARG A 71 4.21 -3.71 5.93
C ARG A 71 3.31 -2.52 6.21
N ALA A 72 3.53 -1.88 7.34
CA ALA A 72 3.05 -0.53 7.59
C ALA A 72 4.02 0.48 6.97
N LEU A 73 3.49 1.56 6.43
CA LEU A 73 4.24 2.70 5.90
C LEU A 73 3.73 3.98 6.54
N ILE A 74 4.55 5.01 6.53
CA ILE A 74 4.15 6.36 6.94
C ILE A 74 3.73 7.14 5.68
N GLU A 75 2.49 7.58 5.63
CA GLU A 75 1.91 8.33 4.51
C GLU A 75 1.45 9.75 4.91
N GLY A 76 2.01 10.32 5.97
CA GLY A 76 1.60 11.63 6.49
C GLY A 76 1.89 12.83 5.57
N GLY A 77 2.77 12.65 4.60
CA GLY A 77 3.15 13.68 3.63
C GLY A 77 4.06 14.75 4.21
N PHE A 78 4.32 15.79 3.42
CA PHE A 78 5.24 16.87 3.75
C PHE A 78 4.93 17.55 5.09
N GLN A 79 3.65 17.74 5.40
CA GLN A 79 3.19 18.41 6.62
C GLN A 79 3.50 17.66 7.91
N SER A 80 3.77 16.35 7.82
CA SER A 80 4.08 15.50 8.97
C SER A 80 5.55 15.16 9.10
N LEU A 81 6.40 15.70 8.22
CA LEU A 81 7.85 15.42 8.29
C LEU A 81 8.44 15.98 9.57
N PRO A 82 9.16 15.17 10.35
CA PRO A 82 9.89 15.64 11.52
C PRO A 82 11.13 16.44 11.09
N LYS A 83 11.81 17.05 12.06
CA LYS A 83 13.16 17.59 11.82
C LYS A 83 14.10 16.41 11.51
N MET A 84 14.62 16.36 10.31
CA MET A 84 15.37 15.22 9.78
C MET A 84 16.79 15.08 10.32
N PHE A 85 17.30 16.09 10.99
CA PHE A 85 18.67 16.10 11.48
C PHE A 85 18.83 16.81 12.81
N MET A 86 19.84 16.40 13.57
CA MET A 86 20.32 17.04 14.78
C MET A 86 21.84 16.80 14.90
N PRO A 87 22.56 17.52 15.78
CA PRO A 87 23.97 17.21 16.00
C PRO A 87 24.18 15.73 16.36
N GLY A 88 24.93 15.02 15.52
CA GLY A 88 25.24 13.61 15.74
C GLY A 88 24.19 12.59 15.27
N ALA A 89 23.05 13.04 14.67
CA ALA A 89 22.03 12.12 14.17
C ALA A 89 21.32 12.63 12.91
N LEU A 90 20.88 11.70 12.07
CA LEU A 90 20.15 11.95 10.84
C LEU A 90 19.06 10.89 10.66
N LEU A 91 17.82 11.32 10.35
CA LEU A 91 16.75 10.43 9.93
C LEU A 91 16.81 10.25 8.41
N VAL A 92 16.82 9.01 7.96
CA VAL A 92 16.83 8.65 6.53
C VAL A 92 15.85 7.54 6.25
N GLY A 93 15.46 7.40 5.00
CA GLY A 93 14.60 6.31 4.57
C GLY A 93 13.11 6.61 4.68
N CYS A 94 12.31 5.64 4.26
CA CYS A 94 10.85 5.78 4.19
C CYS A 94 10.21 5.94 5.59
N ASP A 95 10.79 5.36 6.62
CA ASP A 95 10.27 5.45 7.99
C ASP A 95 10.33 6.88 8.55
N ALA A 96 11.13 7.76 7.96
CA ALA A 96 11.12 9.19 8.25
C ALA A 96 9.87 9.92 7.74
N GLY A 97 9.03 9.29 6.92
CA GLY A 97 7.80 9.86 6.38
C GLY A 97 7.95 10.54 5.02
N THR A 98 8.98 10.21 4.26
CA THR A 98 9.30 10.89 2.98
C THR A 98 8.50 10.41 1.78
N LEU A 99 7.58 9.46 1.94
CA LEU A 99 6.76 8.96 0.83
C LEU A 99 5.95 10.07 0.17
N ASN A 100 6.10 10.23 -1.14
CA ASN A 100 5.21 11.06 -1.93
C ASN A 100 3.94 10.26 -2.26
N MET A 101 2.95 10.36 -1.41
CA MET A 101 1.72 9.57 -1.49
C MET A 101 0.93 9.81 -2.79
N PRO A 102 0.71 11.04 -3.28
CA PRO A 102 -0.01 11.26 -4.55
C PRO A 102 0.62 10.56 -5.75
N LYS A 103 1.91 10.37 -5.74
CA LYS A 103 2.65 9.65 -6.78
C LYS A 103 2.88 8.17 -6.46
N ILE A 104 2.54 7.74 -5.26
CA ILE A 104 2.83 6.39 -4.74
C ILE A 104 4.32 6.04 -4.93
N LYS A 105 5.19 7.00 -4.64
CA LYS A 105 6.63 6.90 -4.82
C LYS A 105 7.37 7.33 -3.55
N GLY A 106 8.20 6.43 -3.01
CA GLY A 106 8.99 6.69 -1.81
C GLY A 106 10.49 6.47 -2.00
N SER A 107 10.89 5.65 -2.98
CA SER A 107 12.30 5.27 -3.13
C SER A 107 13.22 6.47 -3.37
N HIS A 108 12.84 7.39 -4.24
CA HIS A 108 13.66 8.57 -4.58
C HIS A 108 13.72 9.61 -3.47
N THR A 109 12.75 9.63 -2.57
CA THR A 109 12.71 10.54 -1.43
C THR A 109 13.31 9.91 -0.17
N ALA A 110 13.49 8.60 -0.16
CA ALA A 110 14.08 7.85 0.94
C ALA A 110 15.62 7.77 0.85
N MET A 111 16.19 8.05 -0.32
CA MET A 111 17.64 8.11 -0.58
C MET A 111 18.23 9.49 -0.31
#